data_e35237dc0ac246e66df5701f61b15c0b
#
_entry.id   e35237dc0ac246e66df5701f61b15c0b
#
_cell.length_a   1.000
_cell.length_b   1.000
_cell.length_c   1.000
_cell.angle_alpha   90.00
_cell.angle_beta   90.00
_cell.angle_gamma   90.00
#
_symmetry.space_group_name_H-M   'P 1'
#
loop_
_entity.id
_entity.type
_entity.pdbx_description
1 polymer ?
#
loop_
_entity_poly.entity_id
_entity_poly.type
_entity_poly.pdbx_seq_one_letter_code
_entity_poly.pdbx_strand_id
1 'polypeptide(L)'
;CWRTWLAFSARPLPSRWWLLLLLMAALGATFFSFGTFFGREPGVTLIMVLLALKTLELRARRDAFVVFFLCFFSLLTSFFFSQSLFAAAAILVALLGLLTALVNAHMPVGKPALRQSARIAASMALLGAPIMAVLFVLFPRIGPLWGVPADTLSSRSGLSATMQVGNMARIALDNGIAMRIRFEGTAPAQSSLYFRGPVLSSFDGREWLPLRPEFPETMQPQAELRVRGAPLRYEVTLEPGNGGAWLMLLDASALGPLLPQLRPRMTPELQWVANRRVNELLRYQAESYLDFQHGPTQASPGLQDYVSLPPGFNPRTLGLAAELLRQPALRQADGAARVAAALTRLREGGYTYTLSPGVSGQHSADEFWFDSKQGFCEHI
;
A
#
# COMPACT_ATOMS: atom_id res chain seq x y z
N CYS A 1 0.27 22.52 26.71
CA CYS A 1 0.04 22.32 28.16
C CYS A 1 1.21 22.80 29.04
N TRP A 2 2.48 22.30 28.92
CA TRP A 2 3.58 22.72 29.79
C TRP A 2 3.93 24.22 29.63
N ARG A 3 4.00 24.74 28.40
CA ARG A 3 4.29 26.17 28.15
C ARG A 3 3.21 27.10 28.75
N THR A 4 1.92 26.75 28.62
CA THR A 4 0.82 27.51 29.21
C THR A 4 0.91 27.50 30.73
N TRP A 5 1.19 26.36 31.34
CA TRP A 5 1.39 26.25 32.78
C TRP A 5 2.56 27.11 33.28
N LEU A 6 3.73 27.08 32.59
CA LEU A 6 4.87 27.94 32.90
C LEU A 6 4.54 29.42 32.79
N ALA A 7 3.71 29.82 31.80
CA ALA A 7 3.29 31.20 31.62
C ALA A 7 2.36 31.67 32.73
N PHE A 8 1.43 30.83 33.19
CA PHE A 8 0.54 31.15 34.31
C PHE A 8 1.25 31.10 35.66
N SER A 9 2.25 30.27 35.81
CA SER A 9 3.03 30.11 37.05
C SER A 9 4.19 31.08 37.17
N ALA A 10 4.41 31.99 36.20
CA ALA A 10 5.56 32.93 36.16
C ALA A 10 6.92 32.28 36.37
N ARG A 11 7.08 31.00 36.03
CA ARG A 11 8.32 30.27 36.21
C ARG A 11 9.27 30.50 35.01
N PRO A 12 10.60 30.42 35.24
CA PRO A 12 11.56 30.57 34.18
C PRO A 12 11.44 29.46 33.15
N LEU A 13 11.72 29.79 31.89
CA LEU A 13 11.76 28.83 30.80
C LEU A 13 12.87 27.82 30.95
N PRO A 14 12.73 26.59 30.46
CA PRO A 14 13.78 25.56 30.52
C PRO A 14 15.11 26.06 29.94
N SER A 15 16.22 25.57 30.48
CA SER A 15 17.53 25.87 29.93
C SER A 15 17.71 25.23 28.56
N ARG A 16 18.61 25.78 27.73
CA ARG A 16 18.90 25.24 26.37
C ARG A 16 19.40 23.79 26.43
N TRP A 17 20.07 23.40 27.50
CA TRP A 17 20.57 22.03 27.70
C TRP A 17 19.43 21.02 27.88
N TRP A 18 18.39 21.40 28.62
CA TRP A 18 17.16 20.57 28.72
C TRP A 18 16.44 20.40 27.40
N LEU A 19 16.37 21.46 26.59
CA LEU A 19 15.77 21.40 25.27
C LEU A 19 16.58 20.50 24.30
N LEU A 20 17.91 20.55 24.36
CA LEU A 20 18.78 19.66 23.60
C LEU A 20 18.61 18.20 24.04
N LEU A 21 18.54 17.94 25.35
CA LEU A 21 18.30 16.59 25.86
C LEU A 21 16.95 16.03 25.39
N LEU A 22 15.88 16.82 25.43
CA LEU A 22 14.58 16.47 24.93
C LEU A 22 14.59 16.23 23.41
N LEU A 23 15.34 17.04 22.67
CA LEU A 23 15.50 16.84 21.22
C LEU A 23 16.19 15.50 20.93
N MET A 24 17.31 15.22 21.63
CA MET A 24 18.03 13.95 21.45
C MET A 24 17.17 12.74 21.83
N ALA A 25 16.41 12.84 22.92
CA ALA A 25 15.48 11.80 23.33
C ALA A 25 14.38 11.57 22.29
N ALA A 26 13.83 12.65 21.71
CA ALA A 26 12.81 12.56 20.68
C ALA A 26 13.35 11.99 19.35
N LEU A 27 14.58 12.36 18.96
CA LEU A 27 15.26 11.76 17.81
C LEU A 27 15.49 10.27 18.03
N GLY A 28 15.99 9.88 19.22
CA GLY A 28 16.16 8.48 19.57
C GLY A 28 14.86 7.70 19.54
N ALA A 29 13.79 8.23 20.16
CA ALA A 29 12.47 7.60 20.14
C ALA A 29 11.91 7.45 18.71
N THR A 30 12.09 8.47 17.85
CA THR A 30 11.67 8.40 16.46
C THR A 30 12.43 7.31 15.70
N PHE A 31 13.74 7.23 15.89
CA PHE A 31 14.55 6.18 15.27
C PHE A 31 14.16 4.78 15.76
N PHE A 32 13.97 4.60 17.06
CA PHE A 32 13.51 3.31 17.60
C PHE A 32 12.12 2.91 17.09
N SER A 33 11.21 3.87 16.90
CA SER A 33 9.85 3.59 16.44
C SER A 33 9.76 3.27 14.95
N PHE A 34 10.56 3.94 14.11
CA PHE A 34 10.44 3.86 12.65
C PHE A 34 11.64 3.21 11.95
N GLY A 35 12.75 2.95 12.65
CA GLY A 35 13.98 2.40 12.09
C GLY A 35 14.71 3.33 11.08
N THR A 36 14.13 4.48 10.75
CA THR A 36 14.65 5.46 9.78
C THR A 36 14.20 6.88 10.13
N PHE A 37 15.00 7.87 9.72
CA PHE A 37 14.61 9.29 9.79
C PHE A 37 13.92 9.78 8.51
N PHE A 38 14.01 9.02 7.43
CA PHE A 38 13.47 9.40 6.13
C PHE A 38 12.11 8.71 5.90
N GLY A 39 11.12 9.49 5.50
CA GLY A 39 9.79 8.99 5.21
C GLY A 39 8.69 9.95 5.70
N ARG A 40 7.45 9.64 5.30
CA ARG A 40 6.29 10.48 5.64
C ARG A 40 6.03 10.54 7.16
N GLU A 41 5.98 9.39 7.80
CA GLU A 41 5.63 9.30 9.22
C GLU A 41 6.73 9.82 10.15
N PRO A 42 8.02 9.41 10.02
CA PRO A 42 9.08 9.98 10.84
C PRO A 42 9.27 11.48 10.58
N GLY A 43 9.13 11.93 9.32
CA GLY A 43 9.26 13.36 8.96
C GLY A 43 8.21 14.23 9.63
N VAL A 44 6.93 13.84 9.58
CA VAL A 44 5.84 14.58 10.24
C VAL A 44 5.99 14.53 11.77
N THR A 45 6.37 13.39 12.33
CA THR A 45 6.64 13.25 13.78
C THR A 45 7.73 14.22 14.21
N LEU A 46 8.84 14.31 13.48
CA LEU A 46 9.93 15.23 13.78
C LEU A 46 9.49 16.70 13.70
N ILE A 47 8.68 17.07 12.69
CA ILE A 47 8.14 18.44 12.56
C ILE A 47 7.29 18.79 13.80
N MET A 48 6.41 17.87 14.23
CA MET A 48 5.58 18.07 15.41
C MET A 48 6.39 18.20 16.70
N VAL A 49 7.42 17.38 16.85
CA VAL A 49 8.36 17.45 17.99
C VAL A 49 9.14 18.77 17.97
N LEU A 50 9.68 19.17 16.82
CA LEU A 50 10.40 20.44 16.67
C LEU A 50 9.49 21.63 16.94
N LEU A 51 8.24 21.61 16.48
CA LEU A 51 7.24 22.63 16.79
C LEU A 51 6.98 22.71 18.29
N ALA A 52 6.78 21.57 18.97
CA ALA A 52 6.58 21.52 20.40
C ALA A 52 7.79 22.06 21.19
N LEU A 53 9.00 21.68 20.82
CA LEU A 53 10.23 22.17 21.44
C LEU A 53 10.42 23.67 21.19
N LYS A 54 10.12 24.15 19.98
CA LYS A 54 10.23 25.58 19.64
C LYS A 54 9.24 26.44 20.42
N THR A 55 8.05 25.93 20.75
CA THR A 55 7.13 26.64 21.64
C THR A 55 7.67 26.82 23.06
N LEU A 56 8.50 25.89 23.54
CA LEU A 56 9.17 25.99 24.86
C LEU A 56 10.34 26.98 24.82
N GLU A 57 10.91 27.23 23.65
CA GLU A 57 12.05 28.17 23.48
C GLU A 57 11.59 29.64 23.28
N LEU A 58 10.30 29.92 23.10
CA LEU A 58 9.73 31.22 22.82
C LEU A 58 10.15 32.30 23.83
N ARG A 59 11.13 33.16 23.44
CA ARG A 59 11.60 34.28 24.25
C ARG A 59 11.43 35.65 23.58
N ALA A 60 11.45 35.67 22.27
CA ALA A 60 11.38 36.89 21.47
C ALA A 60 10.26 36.84 20.43
N ARG A 61 9.84 38.00 19.93
CA ARG A 61 8.88 38.08 18.82
C ARG A 61 9.33 37.30 17.59
N ARG A 62 10.60 37.33 17.27
CA ARG A 62 11.18 36.55 16.16
C ARG A 62 10.91 35.05 16.31
N ASP A 63 10.99 34.51 17.52
CA ASP A 63 10.74 33.09 17.75
C ASP A 63 9.27 32.74 17.52
N ALA A 64 8.33 33.66 17.80
CA ALA A 64 6.93 33.46 17.53
C ALA A 64 6.66 33.34 16.01
N PHE A 65 7.33 34.10 15.18
CA PHE A 65 7.19 33.97 13.71
C PHE A 65 7.67 32.61 13.21
N VAL A 66 8.79 32.11 13.73
CA VAL A 66 9.25 30.76 13.38
C VAL A 66 8.19 29.71 13.75
N VAL A 67 7.56 29.83 14.92
CA VAL A 67 6.48 28.93 15.33
C VAL A 67 5.29 29.06 14.40
N PHE A 68 4.89 30.27 13.98
CA PHE A 68 3.81 30.44 13.02
C PHE A 68 4.09 29.74 11.68
N PHE A 69 5.29 29.91 11.12
CA PHE A 69 5.67 29.21 9.88
C PHE A 69 5.69 27.69 10.03
N LEU A 70 6.20 27.18 11.14
CA LEU A 70 6.17 25.75 11.44
C LEU A 70 4.73 25.24 11.60
N CYS A 71 3.82 26.03 12.19
CA CYS A 71 2.39 25.68 12.27
C CYS A 71 1.74 25.65 10.89
N PHE A 72 1.99 26.62 10.02
CA PHE A 72 1.50 26.59 8.63
C PHE A 72 1.98 25.35 7.89
N PHE A 73 3.27 25.04 8.00
CA PHE A 73 3.82 23.84 7.39
C PHE A 73 3.18 22.57 7.97
N SER A 74 2.97 22.51 9.27
CA SER A 74 2.30 21.41 9.96
C SER A 74 0.85 21.20 9.49
N LEU A 75 0.10 22.29 9.23
CA LEU A 75 -1.23 22.20 8.63
C LEU A 75 -1.20 21.58 7.24
N LEU A 76 -0.20 21.92 6.42
CA LEU A 76 -0.03 21.31 5.10
C LEU A 76 0.28 19.81 5.19
N THR A 77 1.10 19.39 6.15
CA THR A 77 1.42 17.96 6.32
C THR A 77 0.21 17.12 6.73
N SER A 78 -0.84 17.72 7.31
CA SER A 78 -2.07 17.03 7.68
C SER A 78 -2.80 16.43 6.47
N PHE A 79 -2.66 17.01 5.27
CA PHE A 79 -3.23 16.48 4.03
C PHE A 79 -2.59 15.16 3.58
N PHE A 80 -1.41 14.81 4.10
CA PHE A 80 -0.80 13.51 3.83
C PHE A 80 -1.53 12.35 4.51
N PHE A 81 -2.32 12.62 5.56
CA PHE A 81 -3.02 11.60 6.35
C PHE A 81 -4.50 11.54 6.07
N SER A 82 -5.14 12.67 5.75
CA SER A 82 -6.57 12.70 5.47
C SER A 82 -6.91 13.80 4.46
N GLN A 83 -7.71 13.45 3.46
CA GLN A 83 -8.24 14.36 2.45
C GLN A 83 -9.78 14.47 2.54
N SER A 84 -10.36 14.14 3.71
CA SER A 84 -11.80 14.25 3.92
C SER A 84 -12.25 15.72 4.01
N LEU A 85 -13.52 15.98 3.70
CA LEU A 85 -14.11 17.32 3.83
C LEU A 85 -14.07 17.83 5.28
N PHE A 86 -14.21 16.93 6.27
CA PHE A 86 -14.08 17.28 7.68
C PHE A 86 -12.65 17.71 8.03
N ALA A 87 -11.63 17.02 7.52
CA ALA A 87 -10.24 17.43 7.70
C ALA A 87 -9.98 18.80 7.05
N ALA A 88 -10.46 19.04 5.83
CA ALA A 88 -10.34 20.32 5.16
C ALA A 88 -11.01 21.47 5.95
N ALA A 89 -12.22 21.25 6.48
CA ALA A 89 -12.90 22.22 7.32
C ALA A 89 -12.12 22.50 8.62
N ALA A 90 -11.59 21.48 9.29
CA ALA A 90 -10.77 21.63 10.49
C ALA A 90 -9.48 22.41 10.21
N ILE A 91 -8.82 22.13 9.09
CA ILE A 91 -7.61 22.85 8.65
C ILE A 91 -7.94 24.32 8.35
N LEU A 92 -9.07 24.60 7.72
CA LEU A 92 -9.52 25.97 7.45
C LEU A 92 -9.75 26.76 8.77
N VAL A 93 -10.40 26.14 9.75
CA VAL A 93 -10.59 26.75 11.08
C VAL A 93 -9.24 26.99 11.77
N ALA A 94 -8.34 26.03 11.72
CA ALA A 94 -6.99 26.16 12.28
C ALA A 94 -6.20 27.26 11.59
N LEU A 95 -6.29 27.36 10.25
CA LEU A 95 -5.66 28.40 9.47
C LEU A 95 -6.16 29.80 9.84
N LEU A 96 -7.48 29.98 9.99
CA LEU A 96 -8.08 31.24 10.42
C LEU A 96 -7.65 31.61 11.85
N GLY A 97 -7.58 30.64 12.74
CA GLY A 97 -7.05 30.81 14.10
C GLY A 97 -5.59 31.26 14.10
N LEU A 98 -4.76 30.61 13.27
CA LEU A 98 -3.34 30.94 13.15
C LEU A 98 -3.11 32.32 12.53
N LEU A 99 -3.87 32.69 11.49
CA LEU A 99 -3.86 34.05 10.91
C LEU A 99 -4.32 35.08 11.92
N THR A 100 -5.34 34.81 12.73
CA THR A 100 -5.79 35.70 13.79
C THR A 100 -4.69 35.94 14.83
N ALA A 101 -4.01 34.88 15.24
CA ALA A 101 -2.87 34.99 16.17
C ALA A 101 -1.70 35.74 15.55
N LEU A 102 -1.44 35.56 14.26
CA LEU A 102 -0.39 36.28 13.53
C LEU A 102 -0.70 37.77 13.42
N VAL A 103 -1.93 38.16 13.07
CA VAL A 103 -2.40 39.55 13.06
C VAL A 103 -2.22 40.20 14.43
N ASN A 104 -2.62 39.47 15.49
CA ASN A 104 -2.47 39.97 16.87
C ASN A 104 -1.00 40.15 17.28
N ALA A 105 -0.11 39.28 16.82
CA ALA A 105 1.34 39.36 17.08
C ALA A 105 2.02 40.53 16.34
N HIS A 106 1.47 40.97 15.20
CA HIS A 106 2.02 42.10 14.41
C HIS A 106 1.58 43.48 14.90
N MET A 107 0.55 43.60 15.71
CA MET A 107 0.09 44.89 16.19
C MET A 107 1.14 45.48 17.17
N PRO A 108 1.71 46.65 16.84
CA PRO A 108 2.82 47.22 17.62
C PRO A 108 2.36 47.89 18.91
N VAL A 109 1.13 48.37 18.98
CA VAL A 109 0.58 49.12 20.13
C VAL A 109 -0.87 48.65 20.40
N GLY A 110 -1.16 48.34 21.66
CA GLY A 110 -2.48 47.93 22.10
C GLY A 110 -2.71 46.40 22.01
N LYS A 111 -3.74 45.94 22.72
CA LYS A 111 -4.27 44.57 22.60
C LYS A 111 -5.60 44.65 21.87
N PRO A 112 -5.66 44.48 20.55
CA PRO A 112 -6.93 44.51 19.84
C PRO A 112 -7.85 43.41 20.37
N ALA A 113 -9.17 43.69 20.36
CA ALA A 113 -10.13 42.65 20.67
C ALA A 113 -9.97 41.49 19.70
N LEU A 114 -9.98 40.24 20.20
CA LEU A 114 -9.84 39.01 19.38
C LEU A 114 -10.77 39.00 18.17
N ARG A 115 -11.99 39.56 18.32
CA ARG A 115 -12.97 39.69 17.25
C ARG A 115 -12.48 40.59 16.10
N GLN A 116 -11.74 41.67 16.41
CA GLN A 116 -11.19 42.57 15.40
C GLN A 116 -10.04 41.90 14.63
N SER A 117 -9.13 41.23 15.33
CA SER A 117 -8.05 40.45 14.69
C SER A 117 -8.60 39.31 13.83
N ALA A 118 -9.63 38.61 14.29
CA ALA A 118 -10.30 37.55 13.51
C ALA A 118 -11.00 38.08 12.26
N ARG A 119 -11.61 39.29 12.33
CA ARG A 119 -12.24 39.93 11.17
C ARG A 119 -11.19 40.30 10.12
N ILE A 120 -10.04 40.83 10.54
CA ILE A 120 -8.92 41.14 9.66
C ILE A 120 -8.38 39.85 9.02
N ALA A 121 -8.14 38.82 9.78
CA ALA A 121 -7.69 37.53 9.28
C ALA A 121 -8.67 36.92 8.27
N ALA A 122 -9.97 36.97 8.55
CA ALA A 122 -10.99 36.49 7.62
C ALA A 122 -11.07 37.33 6.33
N SER A 123 -10.92 38.64 6.41
CA SER A 123 -10.87 39.51 5.21
C SER A 123 -9.64 39.23 4.36
N MET A 124 -8.48 39.02 4.97
CA MET A 124 -7.25 38.62 4.25
C MET A 124 -7.41 37.25 3.56
N ALA A 125 -8.00 36.27 4.25
CA ALA A 125 -8.26 34.97 3.66
C ALA A 125 -9.26 35.05 2.50
N LEU A 126 -10.31 35.86 2.64
CA LEU A 126 -11.31 36.08 1.59
C LEU A 126 -10.72 36.78 0.37
N LEU A 127 -9.85 37.79 0.56
CA LEU A 127 -9.14 38.48 -0.53
C LEU A 127 -8.12 37.56 -1.23
N GLY A 128 -7.53 36.60 -0.51
CA GLY A 128 -6.63 35.58 -1.07
C GLY A 128 -7.35 34.48 -1.85
N ALA A 129 -8.63 34.22 -1.54
CA ALA A 129 -9.37 33.12 -2.13
C ALA A 129 -9.51 33.19 -3.67
N PRO A 130 -9.77 34.35 -4.32
CA PRO A 130 -9.79 34.44 -5.79
C PRO A 130 -8.45 34.09 -6.42
N ILE A 131 -7.35 34.59 -5.85
CA ILE A 131 -5.98 34.27 -6.32
C ILE A 131 -5.72 32.79 -6.20
N MET A 132 -6.10 32.17 -5.08
CA MET A 132 -5.98 30.74 -4.87
C MET A 132 -6.81 29.94 -5.89
N ALA A 133 -8.05 30.38 -6.19
CA ALA A 133 -8.90 29.74 -7.19
C ALA A 133 -8.29 29.83 -8.59
N VAL A 134 -7.76 30.98 -8.98
CA VAL A 134 -7.07 31.18 -10.26
C VAL A 134 -5.83 30.29 -10.35
N LEU A 135 -5.00 30.27 -9.32
CA LEU A 135 -3.81 29.40 -9.28
C LEU A 135 -4.21 27.91 -9.32
N PHE A 136 -5.27 27.52 -8.64
CA PHE A 136 -5.76 26.15 -8.65
C PHE A 136 -6.22 25.69 -10.04
N VAL A 137 -6.84 26.58 -10.82
CA VAL A 137 -7.30 26.29 -12.19
C VAL A 137 -6.15 26.34 -13.20
N LEU A 138 -5.27 27.35 -13.09
CA LEU A 138 -4.16 27.56 -14.03
C LEU A 138 -2.96 26.68 -13.77
N PHE A 139 -2.75 26.23 -12.52
CA PHE A 139 -1.58 25.41 -12.21
C PHE A 139 -1.75 24.01 -12.82
N PRO A 140 -0.90 23.62 -13.78
CA PRO A 140 -0.97 22.29 -14.36
C PRO A 140 -0.75 21.27 -13.25
N ARG A 141 -1.63 20.27 -13.16
CA ARG A 141 -1.51 19.14 -12.24
C ARG A 141 -0.42 18.18 -12.72
N ILE A 142 0.81 18.69 -12.80
CA ILE A 142 1.97 17.91 -13.13
C ILE A 142 2.23 17.02 -11.92
N GLY A 143 2.34 15.70 -12.14
CA GLY A 143 2.79 14.78 -11.09
C GLY A 143 4.12 15.26 -10.51
N PRO A 144 4.43 14.96 -9.24
CA PRO A 144 5.61 15.47 -8.57
C PRO A 144 6.87 15.14 -9.36
N LEU A 145 7.59 16.19 -9.79
CA LEU A 145 8.82 16.10 -10.62
C LEU A 145 9.97 15.36 -9.91
N TRP A 146 9.91 15.28 -8.58
CA TRP A 146 10.89 14.56 -7.74
C TRP A 146 10.54 13.10 -7.53
N GLY A 147 9.76 12.49 -8.40
CA GLY A 147 9.39 11.07 -8.33
C GLY A 147 8.95 10.67 -6.92
N VAL A 148 7.67 10.41 -6.72
CA VAL A 148 7.26 9.67 -5.52
C VAL A 148 8.02 8.36 -5.59
N PRO A 149 8.78 7.95 -4.54
CA PRO A 149 9.42 6.65 -4.55
C PRO A 149 8.40 5.60 -5.00
N ALA A 150 8.78 4.75 -5.94
CA ALA A 150 7.88 3.76 -6.56
C ALA A 150 7.17 2.90 -5.49
N ASP A 151 7.79 2.75 -4.33
CA ASP A 151 7.28 2.02 -3.17
C ASP A 151 6.03 2.63 -2.54
N THR A 152 5.78 3.94 -2.68
CA THR A 152 4.57 4.58 -2.12
C THR A 152 3.37 4.53 -3.06
N LEU A 153 3.58 4.33 -4.35
CA LEU A 153 2.50 4.12 -5.33
C LEU A 153 2.13 2.64 -5.46
N SER A 154 3.09 1.73 -5.26
CA SER A 154 2.84 0.29 -5.27
C SER A 154 2.03 -0.21 -4.07
N SER A 155 1.96 0.55 -2.97
CA SER A 155 1.26 0.15 -1.75
C SER A 155 -0.23 0.53 -1.69
N ARG A 156 -0.77 1.28 -2.67
CA ARG A 156 -2.18 1.72 -2.62
C ARG A 156 -3.20 0.71 -3.14
N SER A 157 -2.79 -0.30 -3.90
CA SER A 157 -3.73 -1.21 -4.55
C SER A 157 -3.63 -2.67 -4.13
N GLY A 158 -2.77 -3.01 -3.18
CA GLY A 158 -2.59 -4.40 -2.76
C GLY A 158 -1.91 -5.31 -3.81
N LEU A 159 -1.59 -4.80 -4.99
CA LEU A 159 -0.93 -5.54 -6.06
C LEU A 159 0.54 -5.17 -6.13
N SER A 160 1.41 -6.16 -5.97
CA SER A 160 2.86 -6.02 -6.14
C SER A 160 3.35 -6.94 -7.24
N ALA A 161 4.43 -6.54 -7.92
CA ALA A 161 5.14 -7.40 -8.85
C ALA A 161 5.89 -8.54 -8.15
N THR A 162 6.05 -8.47 -6.85
CA THR A 162 6.76 -9.45 -6.03
C THR A 162 6.04 -9.60 -4.69
N MET A 163 6.20 -10.77 -4.05
CA MET A 163 5.62 -11.05 -2.74
C MET A 163 6.71 -11.55 -1.79
N GLN A 164 7.00 -10.73 -0.80
CA GLN A 164 7.93 -11.06 0.28
C GLN A 164 7.15 -11.20 1.59
N VAL A 165 7.43 -12.26 2.33
CA VAL A 165 6.82 -12.52 3.63
C VAL A 165 7.03 -11.33 4.58
N GLY A 166 5.93 -10.81 5.16
CA GLY A 166 5.89 -9.64 6.04
C GLY A 166 5.47 -8.33 5.35
N ASN A 167 5.49 -8.24 4.03
CA ASN A 167 5.10 -7.02 3.32
C ASN A 167 3.60 -6.95 2.98
N MET A 168 2.95 -8.09 2.78
CA MET A 168 1.54 -8.16 2.37
C MET A 168 0.55 -7.79 3.48
N ALA A 169 0.92 -7.97 4.75
CA ALA A 169 0.05 -7.62 5.87
C ALA A 169 -0.40 -6.15 5.85
N ARG A 170 0.51 -5.23 5.55
CA ARG A 170 0.21 -3.80 5.47
C ARG A 170 -0.71 -3.47 4.29
N ILE A 171 -0.56 -4.19 3.17
CA ILE A 171 -1.38 -4.02 1.97
C ILE A 171 -2.78 -4.58 2.20
N ALA A 172 -2.90 -5.71 2.89
CA ALA A 172 -4.18 -6.33 3.24
C ALA A 172 -5.04 -5.48 4.19
N LEU A 173 -4.43 -4.55 4.93
CA LEU A 173 -5.13 -3.61 5.81
C LEU A 173 -5.57 -2.31 5.09
N ASP A 174 -5.24 -2.12 3.82
CA ASP A 174 -5.69 -0.95 3.06
C ASP A 174 -7.15 -1.14 2.63
N ASN A 175 -8.04 -0.28 3.13
CA ASN A 175 -9.46 -0.26 2.79
C ASN A 175 -9.77 0.56 1.51
N GLY A 176 -8.76 0.97 0.75
CA GLY A 176 -8.93 1.66 -0.51
C GLY A 176 -9.63 0.78 -1.55
N ILE A 177 -10.45 1.40 -2.40
CA ILE A 177 -11.08 0.70 -3.53
C ILE A 177 -10.02 0.45 -4.59
N ALA A 178 -9.75 -0.82 -4.91
CA ALA A 178 -8.83 -1.21 -5.95
C ALA A 178 -9.48 -1.19 -7.35
N MET A 179 -10.73 -1.64 -7.44
CA MET A 179 -11.51 -1.65 -8.67
C MET A 179 -13.01 -1.70 -8.39
N ARG A 180 -13.81 -1.33 -9.39
CA ARG A 180 -15.27 -1.48 -9.39
C ARG A 180 -15.69 -2.32 -10.57
N ILE A 181 -16.60 -3.27 -10.34
CA ILE A 181 -17.11 -4.19 -11.36
C ILE A 181 -18.61 -3.97 -11.50
N ARG A 182 -19.08 -3.86 -12.73
CA ARG A 182 -20.48 -3.79 -13.07
C ARG A 182 -20.83 -4.90 -14.05
N PHE A 183 -21.54 -5.92 -13.60
CA PHE A 183 -22.00 -7.02 -14.44
C PHE A 183 -23.17 -6.61 -15.31
N GLU A 184 -23.23 -7.15 -16.53
CA GLU A 184 -24.41 -7.11 -17.39
C GLU A 184 -25.34 -8.27 -16.97
N GLY A 185 -26.45 -7.94 -16.31
CA GLY A 185 -27.36 -8.94 -15.75
C GLY A 185 -27.07 -9.31 -14.31
N THR A 186 -27.38 -10.54 -13.93
CA THR A 186 -27.22 -11.02 -12.54
C THR A 186 -25.76 -11.30 -12.24
N ALA A 187 -25.25 -10.71 -11.17
CA ALA A 187 -23.89 -10.99 -10.69
C ALA A 187 -23.76 -12.46 -10.24
N PRO A 188 -22.62 -13.13 -10.55
CA PRO A 188 -22.35 -14.48 -10.08
C PRO A 188 -22.27 -14.57 -8.56
N ALA A 189 -22.33 -15.79 -8.04
CA ALA A 189 -22.05 -16.04 -6.62
C ALA A 189 -20.64 -15.58 -6.24
N GLN A 190 -20.46 -15.08 -5.04
CA GLN A 190 -19.17 -14.56 -4.57
C GLN A 190 -18.04 -15.60 -4.67
N SER A 191 -18.34 -16.87 -4.46
CA SER A 191 -17.39 -17.99 -4.62
C SER A 191 -16.83 -18.15 -6.03
N SER A 192 -17.50 -17.60 -7.04
CA SER A 192 -17.07 -17.62 -8.45
C SER A 192 -16.35 -16.32 -8.86
N LEU A 193 -16.22 -15.34 -7.96
CA LEU A 193 -15.61 -14.05 -8.28
C LEU A 193 -14.10 -14.08 -7.96
N TYR A 194 -13.33 -14.74 -8.82
CA TYR A 194 -11.88 -14.74 -8.76
C TYR A 194 -11.29 -13.88 -9.88
N PHE A 195 -10.74 -12.71 -9.52
CA PHE A 195 -10.10 -11.79 -10.45
C PHE A 195 -8.60 -12.04 -10.46
N ARG A 196 -8.08 -12.47 -11.60
CA ARG A 196 -6.66 -12.78 -11.75
C ARG A 196 -5.83 -11.52 -11.84
N GLY A 197 -4.93 -11.35 -10.89
CA GLY A 197 -3.91 -10.31 -10.85
C GLY A 197 -2.53 -10.84 -11.23
N PRO A 198 -1.45 -10.30 -10.61
CA PRO A 198 -0.11 -10.82 -10.82
C PRO A 198 -0.01 -12.28 -10.37
N VAL A 199 0.60 -13.12 -11.20
CA VAL A 199 0.96 -14.50 -10.88
C VAL A 199 2.46 -14.57 -10.65
N LEU A 200 2.85 -15.13 -9.51
CA LEU A 200 4.22 -15.26 -9.08
C LEU A 200 4.56 -16.74 -9.10
N SER A 201 5.54 -17.13 -9.89
CA SER A 201 5.83 -18.54 -10.19
C SER A 201 7.28 -18.93 -9.90
N SER A 202 8.15 -17.98 -9.60
CA SER A 202 9.54 -18.21 -9.23
C SER A 202 9.77 -17.82 -7.77
N PHE A 203 10.41 -18.72 -7.00
CA PHE A 203 10.73 -18.51 -5.59
C PHE A 203 12.24 -18.54 -5.38
N ASP A 204 12.80 -17.46 -4.81
CA ASP A 204 14.24 -17.35 -4.55
C ASP A 204 14.68 -17.84 -3.16
N GLY A 205 13.72 -18.31 -2.34
CA GLY A 205 13.92 -18.73 -0.97
C GLY A 205 13.32 -17.76 0.07
N ARG A 206 13.01 -16.52 -0.35
CA ARG A 206 12.42 -15.47 0.51
C ARG A 206 11.31 -14.70 -0.18
N GLU A 207 11.41 -14.55 -1.49
CA GLU A 207 10.50 -13.72 -2.28
C GLU A 207 9.94 -14.53 -3.45
N TRP A 208 8.65 -14.35 -3.69
CA TRP A 208 7.99 -14.83 -4.88
C TRP A 208 8.06 -13.76 -5.96
N LEU A 209 8.49 -14.17 -7.15
CA LEU A 209 8.75 -13.34 -8.31
C LEU A 209 7.93 -13.82 -9.52
N PRO A 210 7.68 -12.96 -10.52
CA PRO A 210 7.23 -13.41 -11.83
C PRO A 210 8.19 -14.46 -12.40
N LEU A 211 7.64 -15.41 -13.16
CA LEU A 211 8.43 -16.43 -13.79
C LEU A 211 9.58 -15.83 -14.60
N ARG A 212 10.77 -16.36 -14.39
CA ARG A 212 11.98 -16.12 -15.22
C ARG A 212 12.30 -17.42 -15.93
N PRO A 213 11.83 -17.60 -17.17
CA PRO A 213 12.00 -18.86 -17.87
C PRO A 213 13.49 -19.19 -18.09
N GLU A 214 13.89 -20.41 -17.74
CA GLU A 214 15.21 -20.95 -18.08
C GLU A 214 15.18 -21.64 -19.45
N PHE A 215 14.02 -22.16 -19.83
CA PHE A 215 13.81 -22.79 -21.13
C PHE A 215 13.41 -21.78 -22.22
N PRO A 216 13.82 -22.00 -23.48
CA PRO A 216 13.39 -21.18 -24.61
C PRO A 216 11.87 -21.11 -24.75
N GLU A 217 11.34 -20.07 -25.37
CA GLU A 217 9.91 -19.82 -25.55
C GLU A 217 9.20 -20.98 -26.25
N THR A 218 9.89 -21.68 -27.16
CA THR A 218 9.37 -22.87 -27.87
C THR A 218 9.14 -24.08 -26.96
N MET A 219 9.76 -24.12 -25.79
CA MET A 219 9.64 -25.18 -24.79
C MET A 219 8.78 -24.76 -23.61
N GLN A 220 8.30 -23.52 -23.58
CA GLN A 220 7.41 -23.04 -22.56
C GLN A 220 5.99 -23.59 -22.75
N PRO A 221 5.23 -23.82 -21.66
CA PRO A 221 3.83 -24.21 -21.76
C PRO A 221 3.01 -23.12 -22.44
N GLN A 222 2.09 -23.54 -23.30
CA GLN A 222 1.14 -22.62 -23.92
C GLN A 222 -0.05 -22.38 -22.98
N ALA A 223 -0.67 -21.20 -23.07
CA ALA A 223 -1.91 -20.88 -22.37
C ALA A 223 -3.11 -21.60 -23.01
N GLU A 224 -3.19 -22.91 -22.89
CA GLU A 224 -4.28 -23.71 -23.45
C GLU A 224 -5.55 -23.47 -22.60
N LEU A 225 -6.40 -22.55 -23.05
CA LEU A 225 -7.66 -22.22 -22.42
C LEU A 225 -8.83 -22.78 -23.21
N ARG A 226 -9.65 -23.60 -22.57
CA ARG A 226 -10.89 -24.16 -23.13
C ARG A 226 -12.05 -23.68 -22.27
N VAL A 227 -12.95 -22.92 -22.87
CA VAL A 227 -14.10 -22.33 -22.19
C VAL A 227 -15.41 -23.00 -22.62
N ARG A 228 -16.40 -23.02 -21.75
CA ARG A 228 -17.74 -23.58 -21.98
C ARG A 228 -18.81 -22.61 -21.49
N GLY A 229 -20.01 -22.74 -22.09
CA GLY A 229 -21.16 -21.93 -21.70
C GLY A 229 -21.21 -20.54 -22.35
N ALA A 230 -22.13 -19.72 -21.86
CA ALA A 230 -22.25 -18.33 -22.28
C ALA A 230 -21.28 -17.44 -21.58
N PRO A 231 -20.67 -16.43 -22.24
CA PRO A 231 -19.82 -15.48 -21.62
C PRO A 231 -20.57 -14.56 -20.63
N LEU A 232 -19.96 -14.31 -19.50
CA LEU A 232 -20.38 -13.29 -18.57
C LEU A 232 -19.74 -11.96 -18.96
N ARG A 233 -20.56 -10.95 -19.28
CA ARG A 233 -20.09 -9.62 -19.65
C ARG A 233 -20.10 -8.68 -18.47
N TYR A 234 -19.08 -7.85 -18.38
CA TYR A 234 -18.96 -6.87 -17.29
C TYR A 234 -18.04 -5.72 -17.67
N GLU A 235 -18.22 -4.61 -16.96
CA GLU A 235 -17.36 -3.43 -17.04
C GLU A 235 -16.47 -3.35 -15.80
N VAL A 236 -15.20 -3.11 -16.01
CA VAL A 236 -14.21 -2.88 -14.96
C VAL A 236 -13.82 -1.41 -14.94
N THR A 237 -13.84 -0.80 -13.78
CA THR A 237 -13.20 0.49 -13.52
C THR A 237 -12.03 0.24 -12.56
N LEU A 238 -10.83 0.25 -13.09
CA LEU A 238 -9.58 -0.01 -12.36
C LEU A 238 -9.02 1.30 -11.82
N GLU A 239 -8.81 1.37 -10.52
CA GLU A 239 -8.23 2.56 -9.88
C GLU A 239 -6.73 2.67 -10.18
N PRO A 240 -6.19 3.90 -10.28
CA PRO A 240 -4.76 4.11 -10.48
C PRO A 240 -3.96 3.67 -9.26
N GLY A 241 -2.73 3.23 -9.47
CA GLY A 241 -1.82 2.89 -8.38
C GLY A 241 -1.53 1.41 -8.21
N ASN A 242 -1.98 0.56 -9.12
CA ASN A 242 -1.67 -0.88 -9.12
C ASN A 242 -0.16 -1.18 -9.31
N GLY A 243 0.65 -0.16 -9.58
CA GLY A 243 2.10 -0.29 -9.80
C GLY A 243 2.51 -1.15 -10.99
N GLY A 244 1.58 -1.84 -11.65
CA GLY A 244 1.83 -2.82 -12.71
C GLY A 244 1.08 -2.56 -14.01
N ALA A 245 1.29 -3.47 -14.95
CA ALA A 245 0.64 -3.49 -16.25
C ALA A 245 -0.55 -4.47 -16.31
N TRP A 246 -1.02 -4.97 -15.16
CA TRP A 246 -2.06 -5.99 -15.10
C TRP A 246 -3.44 -5.40 -15.34
N LEU A 247 -4.21 -6.10 -16.16
CA LEU A 247 -5.63 -5.84 -16.37
C LEU A 247 -6.41 -6.91 -15.61
N MET A 248 -7.10 -6.49 -14.56
CA MET A 248 -7.82 -7.40 -13.67
C MET A 248 -9.06 -7.93 -14.37
N LEU A 249 -9.07 -9.20 -14.70
CA LEU A 249 -10.21 -9.88 -15.32
C LEU A 249 -10.67 -11.05 -14.45
N LEU A 250 -11.98 -11.29 -14.48
CA LEU A 250 -12.57 -12.49 -13.88
C LEU A 250 -12.08 -13.73 -14.64
N ASP A 251 -11.73 -14.76 -13.93
CA ASP A 251 -11.24 -16.00 -14.50
C ASP A 251 -12.39 -16.85 -15.09
N ALA A 252 -12.27 -17.36 -16.32
CA ALA A 252 -11.19 -17.14 -17.25
C ALA A 252 -11.69 -16.28 -18.43
N SER A 253 -10.88 -15.31 -18.84
CA SER A 253 -11.18 -14.51 -20.03
C SER A 253 -10.39 -15.02 -21.23
N ALA A 254 -11.13 -15.48 -22.25
CA ALA A 254 -10.54 -15.97 -23.50
C ALA A 254 -10.15 -14.83 -24.45
N LEU A 255 -10.84 -13.68 -24.32
CA LEU A 255 -10.61 -12.49 -25.12
C LEU A 255 -10.20 -11.34 -24.20
N GLY A 256 -9.14 -10.66 -24.57
CA GLY A 256 -8.68 -9.47 -23.85
C GLY A 256 -9.62 -8.29 -24.03
N PRO A 257 -9.59 -7.32 -23.12
CA PRO A 257 -10.36 -6.10 -23.23
C PRO A 257 -9.93 -5.31 -24.47
N LEU A 258 -10.89 -4.64 -25.12
CA LEU A 258 -10.65 -3.79 -26.29
C LEU A 258 -9.98 -2.48 -25.85
N LEU A 259 -8.67 -2.50 -25.70
CA LEU A 259 -7.81 -1.38 -25.32
C LEU A 259 -6.67 -1.21 -26.34
N PRO A 260 -6.91 -0.64 -27.53
CA PRO A 260 -5.90 -0.58 -28.59
C PRO A 260 -4.62 0.13 -28.17
N GLN A 261 -4.72 1.12 -27.30
CA GLN A 261 -3.58 1.91 -26.79
C GLN A 261 -2.68 1.13 -25.83
N LEU A 262 -3.20 0.10 -25.15
CA LEU A 262 -2.50 -0.70 -24.16
C LEU A 262 -2.08 -2.07 -24.69
N ARG A 263 -2.53 -2.46 -25.88
CA ARG A 263 -2.20 -3.73 -26.58
C ARG A 263 -2.15 -4.92 -25.59
N PRO A 264 -3.28 -5.25 -24.94
CA PRO A 264 -3.29 -6.30 -23.94
C PRO A 264 -2.90 -7.65 -24.53
N ARG A 265 -2.11 -8.42 -23.78
CA ARG A 265 -1.73 -9.79 -24.13
C ARG A 265 -1.96 -10.72 -22.94
N MET A 266 -2.32 -11.96 -23.24
CA MET A 266 -2.43 -13.01 -22.23
C MET A 266 -1.09 -13.72 -22.06
N THR A 267 -0.73 -13.97 -20.80
CA THR A 267 0.44 -14.79 -20.46
C THR A 267 0.07 -16.28 -20.37
N PRO A 268 1.04 -17.22 -20.35
CA PRO A 268 0.76 -18.63 -20.11
C PRO A 268 -0.06 -18.90 -18.83
N GLU A 269 0.06 -18.06 -17.82
CA GLU A 269 -0.67 -18.14 -16.55
C GLU A 269 -2.05 -17.47 -16.59
N LEU A 270 -2.60 -17.19 -17.78
CA LEU A 270 -3.87 -16.49 -18.00
C LEU A 270 -3.95 -15.05 -17.46
N GLN A 271 -2.82 -14.41 -17.18
CA GLN A 271 -2.80 -13.00 -16.85
C GLN A 271 -3.01 -12.17 -18.12
N TRP A 272 -3.81 -11.12 -18.03
CA TRP A 272 -3.87 -10.09 -19.04
C TRP A 272 -2.98 -8.92 -18.64
N VAL A 273 -1.98 -8.62 -19.45
CA VAL A 273 -1.01 -7.54 -19.19
C VAL A 273 -1.00 -6.54 -20.34
N ALA A 274 -0.94 -5.27 -19.98
CA ALA A 274 -0.80 -4.16 -20.92
C ALA A 274 0.69 -3.97 -21.29
N ASN A 275 0.94 -3.27 -22.39
CA ASN A 275 2.30 -2.93 -22.82
C ASN A 275 2.97 -1.82 -21.97
N ARG A 276 2.21 -1.16 -21.09
CA ARG A 276 2.69 -0.12 -20.15
C ARG A 276 1.93 -0.18 -18.85
N ARG A 277 2.50 0.44 -17.80
CA ARG A 277 1.86 0.54 -16.49
C ARG A 277 0.56 1.35 -16.55
N VAL A 278 -0.42 0.93 -15.75
CA VAL A 278 -1.71 1.61 -15.59
C VAL A 278 -1.58 2.59 -14.42
N ASN A 279 -1.36 3.87 -14.73
CA ASN A 279 -1.15 4.93 -13.75
C ASN A 279 -2.35 5.90 -13.65
N GLU A 280 -3.40 5.67 -14.40
CA GLU A 280 -4.61 6.48 -14.46
C GLU A 280 -5.84 5.61 -14.36
N LEU A 281 -6.99 6.21 -14.00
CA LEU A 281 -8.27 5.51 -13.95
C LEU A 281 -8.56 4.89 -15.31
N LEU A 282 -8.73 3.57 -15.33
CA LEU A 282 -8.95 2.83 -16.58
C LEU A 282 -10.30 2.15 -16.54
N ARG A 283 -11.12 2.40 -17.56
CA ARG A 283 -12.41 1.72 -17.76
C ARG A 283 -12.36 0.86 -18.99
N TYR A 284 -12.79 -0.39 -18.87
CA TYR A 284 -12.85 -1.35 -19.97
C TYR A 284 -13.96 -2.37 -19.79
N GLN A 285 -14.44 -2.90 -20.91
CA GLN A 285 -15.38 -4.04 -20.94
C GLN A 285 -14.60 -5.34 -21.09
N ALA A 286 -15.11 -6.39 -20.49
CA ALA A 286 -14.51 -7.71 -20.51
C ALA A 286 -15.57 -8.81 -20.56
N GLU A 287 -15.15 -9.96 -21.05
CA GLU A 287 -15.95 -11.20 -21.11
C GLU A 287 -15.18 -12.32 -20.45
N SER A 288 -15.84 -13.10 -19.59
CA SER A 288 -15.23 -14.24 -18.91
C SER A 288 -16.17 -15.43 -18.85
N TYR A 289 -15.63 -16.60 -18.67
CA TYR A 289 -16.35 -17.86 -18.61
C TYR A 289 -16.12 -18.51 -17.26
N LEU A 290 -17.17 -18.87 -16.56
CA LEU A 290 -17.09 -19.51 -15.24
C LEU A 290 -16.79 -21.01 -15.33
N ASP A 291 -17.11 -21.64 -16.46
CA ASP A 291 -16.75 -23.04 -16.75
C ASP A 291 -15.61 -23.06 -17.76
N PHE A 292 -14.44 -23.45 -17.30
CA PHE A 292 -13.24 -23.51 -18.12
C PHE A 292 -12.27 -24.58 -17.67
N GLN A 293 -11.37 -24.95 -18.57
CA GLN A 293 -10.22 -25.79 -18.31
C GLN A 293 -8.98 -25.08 -18.82
N HIS A 294 -7.94 -25.10 -18.03
CA HIS A 294 -6.67 -24.46 -18.34
C HIS A 294 -5.50 -25.39 -18.12
N GLY A 295 -4.48 -25.21 -18.92
CA GLY A 295 -3.18 -25.84 -18.78
C GLY A 295 -2.80 -26.65 -20.03
N PRO A 296 -1.50 -26.95 -20.18
CA PRO A 296 -1.03 -27.78 -21.26
C PRO A 296 -1.59 -29.18 -21.10
N THR A 297 -2.08 -29.78 -22.19
CA THR A 297 -2.53 -31.19 -22.23
C THR A 297 -1.36 -32.14 -22.37
N GLN A 298 -0.18 -31.64 -22.72
CA GLN A 298 1.06 -32.41 -22.86
C GLN A 298 2.14 -31.82 -21.94
N ALA A 299 2.99 -32.69 -21.43
CA ALA A 299 4.14 -32.28 -20.67
C ALA A 299 5.10 -31.47 -21.55
N SER A 300 5.57 -30.35 -21.03
CA SER A 300 6.55 -29.45 -21.65
C SER A 300 7.74 -29.28 -20.69
N PRO A 301 8.99 -29.24 -21.20
CA PRO A 301 10.16 -29.01 -20.36
C PRO A 301 10.06 -27.73 -19.51
N GLY A 302 9.46 -26.66 -20.04
CA GLY A 302 9.28 -25.40 -19.35
C GLY A 302 8.38 -25.46 -18.11
N LEU A 303 7.62 -26.55 -17.91
CA LEU A 303 6.89 -26.77 -16.65
C LEU A 303 7.83 -26.98 -15.45
N GLN A 304 9.09 -27.35 -15.70
CA GLN A 304 10.10 -27.47 -14.64
C GLN A 304 10.40 -26.14 -13.95
N ASP A 305 10.31 -25.04 -14.68
CA ASP A 305 10.52 -23.69 -14.15
C ASP A 305 9.53 -23.36 -13.00
N TYR A 306 8.30 -23.90 -13.04
CA TYR A 306 7.25 -23.66 -12.04
C TYR A 306 7.43 -24.46 -10.75
N VAL A 307 8.26 -25.47 -10.74
CA VAL A 307 8.49 -26.35 -9.58
C VAL A 307 9.93 -26.27 -9.08
N SER A 308 10.75 -25.41 -9.66
CA SER A 308 12.13 -25.20 -9.25
C SER A 308 12.19 -24.49 -7.90
N LEU A 309 12.95 -25.05 -6.96
CA LEU A 309 13.17 -24.47 -5.64
C LEU A 309 14.65 -24.20 -5.40
N PRO A 310 15.01 -23.08 -4.79
CA PRO A 310 16.40 -22.75 -4.50
C PRO A 310 16.97 -23.68 -3.44
N PRO A 311 18.25 -24.13 -3.59
CA PRO A 311 18.89 -24.97 -2.59
C PRO A 311 19.14 -24.22 -1.28
N GLY A 312 19.14 -24.95 -0.16
CA GLY A 312 19.50 -24.41 1.16
C GLY A 312 18.39 -23.69 1.92
N PHE A 313 17.15 -23.66 1.39
CA PHE A 313 15.99 -23.09 2.05
C PHE A 313 14.98 -24.15 2.49
N ASN A 314 14.32 -23.91 3.61
CA ASN A 314 13.19 -24.69 4.14
C ASN A 314 13.42 -26.23 4.19
N PRO A 315 14.51 -26.71 4.81
CA PRO A 315 14.85 -28.14 4.79
C PRO A 315 13.82 -29.03 5.48
N ARG A 316 13.14 -28.53 6.52
CA ARG A 316 12.08 -29.29 7.25
C ARG A 316 10.84 -29.47 6.37
N THR A 317 10.45 -28.43 5.63
CA THR A 317 9.32 -28.47 4.69
C THR A 317 9.61 -29.43 3.53
N LEU A 318 10.83 -29.40 2.99
CA LEU A 318 11.26 -30.37 1.97
C LEU A 318 11.27 -31.80 2.52
N GLY A 319 11.70 -31.98 3.77
CA GLY A 319 11.63 -33.26 4.46
C GLY A 319 10.20 -33.79 4.64
N LEU A 320 9.26 -32.90 5.00
CA LEU A 320 7.84 -33.22 5.07
C LEU A 320 7.27 -33.64 3.72
N ALA A 321 7.58 -32.93 2.65
CA ALA A 321 7.15 -33.29 1.30
C ALA A 321 7.68 -34.69 0.91
N ALA A 322 8.95 -34.97 1.20
CA ALA A 322 9.54 -36.30 0.98
C ALA A 322 8.88 -37.39 1.81
N GLU A 323 8.50 -37.12 3.05
CA GLU A 323 7.76 -38.06 3.93
C GLU A 323 6.36 -38.35 3.38
N LEU A 324 5.61 -37.32 2.98
CA LEU A 324 4.30 -37.48 2.35
C LEU A 324 4.38 -38.36 1.09
N LEU A 325 5.39 -38.15 0.25
CA LEU A 325 5.61 -38.96 -0.96
C LEU A 325 6.04 -40.42 -0.68
N ARG A 326 6.51 -40.76 0.52
CA ARG A 326 6.78 -42.14 0.93
C ARG A 326 5.53 -42.92 1.30
N GLN A 327 4.42 -42.21 1.61
CA GLN A 327 3.16 -42.88 1.93
C GLN A 327 2.65 -43.66 0.71
N PRO A 328 2.26 -44.92 0.83
CA PRO A 328 1.84 -45.78 -0.30
C PRO A 328 0.71 -45.11 -1.13
N ALA A 329 -0.25 -44.48 -0.45
CA ALA A 329 -1.39 -43.81 -1.07
C ALA A 329 -0.99 -42.61 -1.93
N LEU A 330 0.05 -41.87 -1.53
CA LEU A 330 0.49 -40.63 -2.23
C LEU A 330 1.63 -40.90 -3.22
N ARG A 331 2.35 -41.99 -3.08
CA ARG A 331 3.46 -42.36 -3.97
C ARG A 331 2.99 -42.58 -5.40
N GLN A 332 1.83 -43.22 -5.59
CA GLN A 332 1.24 -43.49 -6.90
C GLN A 332 0.12 -42.49 -7.29
N ALA A 333 -0.21 -41.56 -6.39
CA ALA A 333 -1.24 -40.57 -6.60
C ALA A 333 -0.82 -39.51 -7.65
N ASP A 334 -1.79 -38.92 -8.28
CA ASP A 334 -1.60 -37.76 -9.14
C ASP A 334 -1.26 -36.46 -8.35
N GLY A 335 -0.96 -35.39 -9.05
CA GLY A 335 -0.63 -34.10 -8.42
C GLY A 335 -1.80 -33.54 -7.59
N ALA A 336 -3.04 -33.73 -8.05
CA ALA A 336 -4.23 -33.23 -7.36
C ALA A 336 -4.41 -33.88 -5.98
N ALA A 337 -4.25 -35.21 -5.89
CA ALA A 337 -4.34 -35.93 -4.62
C ALA A 337 -3.23 -35.55 -3.64
N ARG A 338 -2.02 -35.28 -4.12
CA ARG A 338 -0.89 -34.78 -3.31
C ARG A 338 -1.16 -33.39 -2.75
N VAL A 339 -1.69 -32.49 -3.58
CA VAL A 339 -2.13 -31.16 -3.13
C VAL A 339 -3.25 -31.25 -2.12
N ALA A 340 -4.25 -32.12 -2.35
CA ALA A 340 -5.35 -32.35 -1.40
C ALA A 340 -4.84 -32.81 -0.03
N ALA A 341 -3.84 -33.68 0.01
CA ALA A 341 -3.22 -34.15 1.27
C ALA A 341 -2.52 -33.00 2.03
N ALA A 342 -1.82 -32.12 1.32
CA ALA A 342 -1.20 -30.93 1.92
C ALA A 342 -2.25 -29.96 2.46
N LEU A 343 -3.34 -29.71 1.71
CA LEU A 343 -4.45 -28.86 2.14
C LEU A 343 -5.20 -29.44 3.36
N THR A 344 -5.38 -30.76 3.42
CA THR A 344 -5.96 -31.43 4.58
C THR A 344 -5.10 -31.21 5.82
N ARG A 345 -3.79 -31.35 5.69
CA ARG A 345 -2.85 -31.04 6.78
C ARG A 345 -2.95 -29.60 7.27
N LEU A 346 -3.11 -28.62 6.38
CA LEU A 346 -3.33 -27.22 6.75
C LEU A 346 -4.64 -27.03 7.51
N ARG A 347 -5.72 -27.69 7.09
CA ARG A 347 -7.05 -27.56 7.72
C ARG A 347 -7.11 -28.20 9.10
N GLU A 348 -6.45 -29.34 9.27
CA GLU A 348 -6.52 -30.19 10.48
C GLU A 348 -5.32 -30.00 11.41
N GLY A 349 -4.25 -29.37 10.96
CA GLY A 349 -2.97 -29.24 11.67
C GLY A 349 -2.92 -28.16 12.75
N GLY A 350 -4.03 -27.45 13.03
CA GLY A 350 -4.08 -26.39 14.04
C GLY A 350 -3.46 -25.08 13.58
N TYR A 351 -3.50 -24.80 12.28
CA TYR A 351 -3.02 -23.54 11.73
C TYR A 351 -4.07 -22.42 11.89
N THR A 352 -3.61 -21.21 12.16
CA THR A 352 -4.46 -20.04 12.39
C THR A 352 -4.18 -18.95 11.38
N TYR A 353 -5.23 -18.43 10.74
CA TYR A 353 -5.12 -17.27 9.86
C TYR A 353 -5.02 -15.99 10.69
N THR A 354 -3.94 -15.22 10.51
CA THR A 354 -3.72 -13.93 11.17
C THR A 354 -2.88 -13.01 10.30
N LEU A 355 -3.20 -11.72 10.28
CA LEU A 355 -2.41 -10.68 9.57
C LEU A 355 -1.20 -10.21 10.40
N SER A 356 -0.98 -10.75 11.58
CA SER A 356 0.14 -10.43 12.46
C SER A 356 0.87 -11.69 12.92
N PRO A 357 1.45 -12.50 12.01
CA PRO A 357 2.09 -13.78 12.35
C PRO A 357 3.47 -13.62 13.01
N GLY A 358 3.95 -12.39 13.18
CA GLY A 358 5.32 -12.12 13.63
C GLY A 358 6.30 -11.95 12.47
N VAL A 359 7.58 -11.92 12.79
CA VAL A 359 8.67 -11.77 11.80
C VAL A 359 9.22 -13.15 11.49
N SER A 360 9.25 -13.49 10.20
CA SER A 360 9.85 -14.74 9.72
C SER A 360 11.35 -14.59 9.46
N GLY A 361 12.11 -15.63 9.75
CA GLY A 361 13.54 -15.71 9.51
C GLY A 361 13.90 -16.19 8.10
N GLN A 362 15.03 -16.91 7.98
CA GLN A 362 15.52 -17.41 6.69
C GLN A 362 14.68 -18.56 6.13
N HIS A 363 14.07 -19.36 6.98
CA HIS A 363 13.30 -20.56 6.64
C HIS A 363 11.82 -20.33 6.94
N SER A 364 11.21 -19.36 6.28
CA SER A 364 9.85 -18.90 6.57
C SER A 364 8.79 -20.02 6.45
N ALA A 365 8.93 -20.92 5.49
CA ALA A 365 8.01 -22.03 5.37
C ALA A 365 8.18 -23.07 6.50
N ASP A 366 9.43 -23.34 6.93
CA ASP A 366 9.67 -24.21 8.07
C ASP A 366 9.07 -23.64 9.36
N GLU A 367 9.27 -22.33 9.59
CA GLU A 367 8.72 -21.63 10.74
C GLU A 367 7.19 -21.64 10.74
N PHE A 368 6.59 -21.44 9.58
CA PHE A 368 5.14 -21.55 9.43
C PHE A 368 4.62 -22.97 9.69
N TRP A 369 5.17 -23.99 9.01
CA TRP A 369 4.67 -25.36 9.08
C TRP A 369 4.88 -26.02 10.44
N PHE A 370 5.95 -25.68 11.16
CA PHE A 370 6.36 -26.47 12.34
C PHE A 370 6.39 -25.68 13.65
N ASP A 371 6.56 -24.34 13.58
CA ASP A 371 6.80 -23.56 14.78
C ASP A 371 5.62 -22.63 15.11
N SER A 372 5.36 -21.61 14.33
CA SER A 372 4.30 -20.62 14.61
C SER A 372 2.89 -21.14 14.32
N LYS A 373 2.72 -21.86 13.23
CA LYS A 373 1.41 -22.25 12.66
C LYS A 373 0.46 -21.06 12.46
N GLN A 374 1.01 -19.87 12.36
CA GLN A 374 0.28 -18.63 12.17
C GLN A 374 0.72 -17.97 10.87
N GLY A 375 -0.23 -17.58 10.05
CA GLY A 375 0.07 -16.98 8.76
C GLY A 375 -1.16 -16.45 8.06
N PHE A 376 -0.97 -15.93 6.86
CA PHE A 376 -2.01 -15.45 5.96
C PHE A 376 -1.62 -15.76 4.51
N CYS A 377 -2.24 -15.14 3.51
CA CYS A 377 -2.09 -15.49 2.09
C CYS A 377 -0.64 -15.59 1.56
N GLU A 378 0.33 -14.92 2.19
CA GLU A 378 1.74 -15.01 1.78
C GLU A 378 2.47 -16.25 2.33
N HIS A 379 1.88 -16.96 3.29
CA HIS A 379 2.47 -18.14 3.94
C HIS A 379 1.88 -19.44 3.42
N ILE A 380 0.72 -19.37 2.79
CA ILE A 380 -0.12 -20.48 2.33
C ILE A 380 -0.24 -20.42 0.81
#